data_8e7ac40faed4bd55cfe6c3c7f069e80e
#
_entry.id   8e7ac40faed4bd55cfe6c3c7f069e80e
#
_cell.length_a   1.000
_cell.length_b   1.000
_cell.length_c   1.000
_cell.angle_alpha   90.00
_cell.angle_beta   90.00
_cell.angle_gamma   90.00
#
_symmetry.space_group_name_H-M   'P 1'
#
loop_
_entity.id
_entity.type
_entity.pdbx_description
1 polymer ?
#
loop_
_entity_poly.entity_id
_entity_poly.type
_entity_poly.pdbx_seq_one_letter_code
_entity_poly.pdbx_strand_id
1 'polypeptide(L)'
;DIGDSGSFWSSALGYAQQPRNPAFLVPEQGPGPRVHLDQDDRTHLDLWVDTEEEQLAEVERLISLGASRVDWQYPDDADFVVLADPGGTLFCVIDLST
;
A
#
# COMPACT_ATOMS: atom_id res chain seq x y z
N ASP A 1 -8.60 -10.73 2.51
CA ASP A 1 -9.07 -10.75 3.90
C ASP A 1 -8.86 -9.38 4.54
N ILE A 2 -9.95 -8.79 5.03
CA ILE A 2 -9.90 -7.45 5.63
C ILE A 2 -8.97 -7.43 6.84
N GLY A 3 -8.94 -8.49 7.65
CA GLY A 3 -8.07 -8.55 8.82
C GLY A 3 -6.59 -8.49 8.47
N ASP A 4 -6.15 -9.29 7.50
CA ASP A 4 -4.76 -9.30 7.05
C ASP A 4 -4.40 -8.01 6.32
N SER A 5 -5.30 -7.51 5.46
CA SER A 5 -5.09 -6.26 4.77
C SER A 5 -5.04 -5.08 5.74
N GLY A 6 -5.90 -5.10 6.77
CA GLY A 6 -5.90 -4.06 7.79
C GLY A 6 -4.59 -4.00 8.53
N SER A 7 -4.03 -5.14 8.94
CA SER A 7 -2.74 -5.20 9.62
C SER A 7 -1.62 -4.70 8.71
N PHE A 8 -1.63 -5.11 7.45
CA PHE A 8 -0.63 -4.68 6.48
C PHE A 8 -0.67 -3.15 6.32
N TRP A 9 -1.85 -2.60 6.04
CA TRP A 9 -1.97 -1.17 5.75
C TRP A 9 -1.74 -0.31 6.98
N SER A 10 -2.13 -0.78 8.18
CA SER A 10 -1.81 -0.09 9.43
C SER A 10 -0.30 0.08 9.57
N SER A 11 0.46 -0.98 9.32
CA SER A 11 1.93 -0.92 9.41
C SER A 11 2.53 -0.12 8.27
N ALA A 12 2.00 -0.27 7.06
CA ALA A 12 2.55 0.40 5.88
C ALA A 12 2.40 1.91 5.96
N LEU A 13 1.27 2.40 6.47
CA LEU A 13 0.92 3.82 6.47
C LEU A 13 1.08 4.50 7.83
N GLY A 14 1.38 3.73 8.89
CA GLY A 14 1.35 4.27 10.25
C GLY A 14 -0.07 4.60 10.69
N TYR A 15 -1.03 3.84 10.23
CA TYR A 15 -2.43 4.01 10.57
C TYR A 15 -2.85 2.96 11.59
N ALA A 16 -3.96 3.21 12.27
CA ALA A 16 -4.56 2.25 13.20
C ALA A 16 -5.94 1.86 12.71
N GLN A 17 -6.30 0.60 12.93
CA GLN A 17 -7.66 0.14 12.67
C GLN A 17 -8.63 0.80 13.65
N GLN A 18 -9.76 1.28 13.14
CA GLN A 18 -10.79 1.88 13.96
C GLN A 18 -11.43 0.79 14.83
N PRO A 19 -11.51 0.97 16.17
CA PRO A 19 -12.02 -0.10 17.04
C PRO A 19 -13.45 -0.54 16.72
N ARG A 20 -14.29 0.40 16.27
CA ARG A 20 -15.68 0.09 15.94
C ARG A 20 -15.85 -0.61 14.61
N ASN A 21 -14.91 -0.36 13.68
CA ASN A 21 -15.00 -0.93 12.35
C ASN A 21 -13.59 -1.14 11.82
N PRO A 22 -13.01 -2.36 11.95
CA PRO A 22 -11.65 -2.62 11.50
C PRO A 22 -11.42 -2.47 10.00
N ALA A 23 -12.48 -2.35 9.22
CA ALA A 23 -12.34 -2.08 7.78
C ALA A 23 -11.91 -0.65 7.49
N PHE A 24 -11.91 0.24 8.51
CA PHE A 24 -11.42 1.60 8.36
C PHE A 24 -10.10 1.78 9.09
N LEU A 25 -9.15 2.44 8.42
CA LEU A 25 -7.87 2.81 9.00
C LEU A 25 -7.80 4.32 9.11
N VAL A 26 -7.24 4.79 10.24
CA VAL A 26 -7.09 6.22 10.51
C VAL A 26 -5.66 6.50 10.93
N PRO A 27 -5.14 7.72 10.68
CA PRO A 27 -3.80 8.08 11.15
C PRO A 27 -3.70 7.96 12.67
N GLU A 28 -2.59 7.41 13.17
CA GLU A 28 -2.35 7.36 14.60
C GLU A 28 -2.09 8.74 15.17
N GLN A 29 -1.50 9.63 14.37
CA GLN A 29 -1.17 10.99 14.81
C GLN A 29 -1.57 11.96 13.72
N GLY A 30 -2.22 13.04 14.13
CA GLY A 30 -2.57 14.14 13.25
C GLY A 30 -3.73 13.83 12.32
N PRO A 31 -4.13 14.82 11.52
CA PRO A 31 -5.17 14.64 10.52
C PRO A 31 -4.65 13.91 9.29
N GLY A 32 -5.54 13.25 8.58
CA GLY A 32 -5.22 12.58 7.33
C GLY A 32 -6.43 11.84 6.79
N PRO A 33 -6.35 11.40 5.54
CA PRO A 33 -7.45 10.65 4.95
C PRO A 33 -7.66 9.32 5.64
N ARG A 34 -8.90 8.89 5.68
CA ARG A 34 -9.28 7.58 6.18
C ARG A 34 -9.17 6.58 5.04
N VAL A 35 -8.65 5.39 5.33
CA VAL A 35 -8.56 4.31 4.34
C VAL A 35 -9.65 3.29 4.65
N HIS A 36 -10.48 3.00 3.65
CA HIS A 36 -11.53 1.99 3.76
C HIS A 36 -11.10 0.75 2.99
N LEU A 37 -11.10 -0.38 3.67
CA LEU A 37 -10.80 -1.68 3.07
C LEU A 37 -12.11 -2.35 2.69
N ASP A 38 -12.20 -2.79 1.43
CA ASP A 38 -13.41 -3.43 0.90
C ASP A 38 -12.97 -4.69 0.16
N GLN A 39 -13.65 -5.80 0.42
CA GLN A 39 -13.32 -7.06 -0.22
C GLN A 39 -13.64 -7.07 -1.71
N ASP A 40 -14.61 -6.28 -2.13
CA ASP A 40 -15.11 -6.26 -3.50
C ASP A 40 -14.55 -5.12 -4.33
N ASP A 41 -13.91 -4.13 -3.69
CA ASP A 41 -13.39 -2.96 -4.37
C ASP A 41 -12.07 -3.31 -5.05
N ARG A 42 -11.96 -2.93 -6.31
CA ARG A 42 -10.75 -3.14 -7.11
C ARG A 42 -9.93 -1.88 -7.30
N THR A 43 -10.31 -0.81 -6.63
CA THR A 43 -9.53 0.42 -6.62
C THR A 43 -8.21 0.16 -5.90
N HIS A 44 -7.11 0.57 -6.51
CA HIS A 44 -5.80 0.41 -5.88
C HIS A 44 -5.25 1.75 -5.43
N LEU A 45 -4.31 1.70 -4.48
CA LEU A 45 -3.64 2.88 -3.97
C LEU A 45 -2.34 3.11 -4.72
N ASP A 46 -1.97 4.38 -4.84
CA ASP A 46 -0.65 4.77 -5.32
C ASP A 46 0.11 5.37 -4.14
N LEU A 47 1.24 4.76 -3.80
CA LEU A 47 2.14 5.28 -2.77
C LEU A 47 3.30 5.99 -3.47
N TRP A 48 3.56 7.23 -3.08
CA TRP A 48 4.51 8.08 -3.79
C TRP A 48 5.77 8.25 -2.96
N VAL A 49 6.92 8.14 -3.62
CA VAL A 49 8.24 8.38 -3.02
C VAL A 49 9.00 9.37 -3.91
N ASP A 50 10.06 9.96 -3.35
CA ASP A 50 10.75 11.06 -4.03
C ASP A 50 11.91 10.59 -4.92
N THR A 51 12.47 9.41 -4.69
CA THR A 51 13.61 8.91 -5.45
C THR A 51 13.47 7.43 -5.76
N GLU A 52 14.26 6.97 -6.75
CA GLU A 52 14.30 5.56 -7.08
C GLU A 52 14.83 4.72 -5.92
N GLU A 53 15.80 5.24 -5.19
CA GLU A 53 16.35 4.54 -4.02
C GLU A 53 15.29 4.37 -2.95
N GLU A 54 14.48 5.40 -2.72
CA GLU A 54 13.36 5.32 -1.78
C GLU A 54 12.30 4.34 -2.26
N GLN A 55 12.07 4.27 -3.58
CA GLN A 55 11.13 3.31 -4.15
C GLN A 55 11.56 1.88 -3.86
N LEU A 56 12.83 1.55 -4.09
CA LEU A 56 13.35 0.21 -3.84
C LEU A 56 13.31 -0.14 -2.35
N ALA A 57 13.68 0.81 -1.48
CA ALA A 57 13.63 0.60 -0.04
C ALA A 57 12.19 0.40 0.44
N GLU A 58 11.24 1.17 -0.09
CA GLU A 58 9.84 1.04 0.29
C GLU A 58 9.24 -0.28 -0.19
N VAL A 59 9.57 -0.72 -1.40
CA VAL A 59 9.13 -2.02 -1.91
C VAL A 59 9.63 -3.13 -0.97
N GLU A 60 10.89 -3.10 -0.59
CA GLU A 60 11.45 -4.11 0.32
C GLU A 60 10.76 -4.08 1.69
N ARG A 61 10.50 -2.89 2.21
CA ARG A 61 9.80 -2.73 3.49
C ARG A 61 8.38 -3.32 3.41
N LEU A 62 7.65 -3.01 2.35
CA LEU A 62 6.28 -3.48 2.18
C LEU A 62 6.22 -5.00 2.00
N ILE A 63 7.18 -5.58 1.28
CA ILE A 63 7.27 -7.04 1.15
C ILE A 63 7.52 -7.67 2.52
N SER A 64 8.35 -7.06 3.35
CA SER A 64 8.61 -7.58 4.70
C SER A 64 7.35 -7.52 5.58
N LEU A 65 6.40 -6.65 5.26
CA LEU A 65 5.12 -6.53 5.96
C LEU A 65 4.04 -7.46 5.41
N GLY A 66 4.30 -8.15 4.31
CA GLY A 66 3.37 -9.11 3.75
C GLY A 66 2.91 -8.86 2.33
N ALA A 67 3.40 -7.81 1.68
CA ALA A 67 3.08 -7.58 0.27
C ALA A 67 3.81 -8.59 -0.61
N SER A 68 3.28 -8.80 -1.81
CA SER A 68 3.86 -9.71 -2.80
C SER A 68 4.11 -8.96 -4.10
N ARG A 69 5.19 -9.33 -4.79
CA ARG A 69 5.42 -8.84 -6.14
C ARG A 69 4.42 -9.47 -7.09
N VAL A 70 4.03 -8.70 -8.10
CA VAL A 70 3.06 -9.12 -9.11
C VAL A 70 3.77 -9.22 -10.45
N ASP A 71 3.44 -10.25 -11.22
CA ASP A 71 3.93 -10.38 -12.59
C ASP A 71 3.18 -9.36 -13.46
N TRP A 72 3.84 -8.24 -13.72
CA TRP A 72 3.26 -7.10 -14.42
C TRP A 72 4.11 -6.72 -15.62
N GLN A 73 3.46 -6.39 -16.72
CA GLN A 73 4.17 -5.94 -17.92
C GLN A 73 4.43 -4.44 -17.81
N TYR A 74 5.69 -4.10 -17.50
CA TYR A 74 6.07 -2.71 -17.34
C TYR A 74 6.45 -2.09 -18.69
N PRO A 75 6.09 -0.82 -18.94
CA PRO A 75 6.68 -0.08 -20.05
C PRO A 75 8.17 0.17 -19.78
N ASP A 76 8.94 0.49 -20.83
CA ASP A 76 10.39 0.65 -20.71
C ASP A 76 10.79 1.75 -19.73
N ASP A 77 9.97 2.79 -19.62
CA ASP A 77 10.23 3.94 -18.77
C ASP A 77 9.34 3.96 -17.52
N ALA A 78 8.95 2.79 -17.02
CA ALA A 78 8.05 2.71 -15.87
C ALA A 78 8.67 3.36 -14.63
N ASP A 79 7.91 4.23 -13.99
CA ASP A 79 8.29 4.88 -12.74
C ASP A 79 7.58 4.25 -11.53
N PHE A 80 6.94 3.11 -11.71
CA PHE A 80 6.13 2.48 -10.67
C PHE A 80 6.44 0.99 -10.56
N VAL A 81 6.18 0.45 -9.36
CA VAL A 81 6.25 -0.99 -9.07
C VAL A 81 4.87 -1.42 -8.57
N VAL A 82 4.33 -2.50 -9.16
CA VAL A 82 3.04 -3.04 -8.75
C VAL A 82 3.24 -4.14 -7.73
N LEU A 83 2.54 -4.02 -6.60
CA LEU A 83 2.54 -5.02 -5.55
C LEU A 83 1.10 -5.41 -5.24
N ALA A 84 0.94 -6.52 -4.53
CA ALA A 84 -0.35 -6.93 -3.99
C ALA A 84 -0.26 -6.95 -2.47
N ASP A 85 -1.32 -6.48 -1.79
CA ASP A 85 -1.41 -6.61 -0.35
C ASP A 85 -1.80 -8.06 0.03
N PRO A 86 -1.82 -8.41 1.33
CA PRO A 86 -2.16 -9.79 1.72
C PRO A 86 -3.54 -10.27 1.26
N GLY A 87 -4.45 -9.36 0.97
CA GLY A 87 -5.77 -9.71 0.45
C GLY A 87 -5.84 -9.79 -1.06
N GLY A 88 -4.73 -9.53 -1.76
CA GLY A 88 -4.67 -9.57 -3.21
C GLY A 88 -5.01 -8.25 -3.89
N THR A 89 -5.22 -7.18 -3.13
CA THR A 89 -5.50 -5.86 -3.72
C THR A 89 -4.21 -5.27 -4.29
N LEU A 90 -4.28 -4.83 -5.53
CA LEU A 90 -3.12 -4.25 -6.20
C LEU A 90 -2.90 -2.80 -5.75
N PHE A 91 -1.64 -2.42 -5.65
CA PHE A 91 -1.24 -1.04 -5.39
C PHE A 91 0.11 -0.79 -6.05
N CYS A 92 0.44 0.49 -6.20
CA CYS A 92 1.69 0.89 -6.86
C CYS A 92 2.55 1.72 -5.94
N VAL A 93 3.87 1.57 -6.05
CA VAL A 93 4.85 2.46 -5.44
C VAL A 93 5.46 3.27 -6.56
N ILE A 94 5.25 4.59 -6.56
CA ILE A 94 5.60 5.47 -7.67
C ILE A 94 6.78 6.36 -7.28
N ASP A 95 7.79 6.40 -8.14
CA ASP A 95 8.95 7.27 -8.00
C ASP A 95 8.65 8.59 -8.71
N LEU A 96 8.66 9.69 -7.96
CA LEU A 96 8.35 11.01 -8.48
C LEU A 96 9.56 11.75 -9.03
N SER A 97 10.75 11.13 -9.01
CA SER A 97 11.98 11.82 -9.42
C SER A 97 12.12 11.98 -10.93
N THR A 98 11.27 11.33 -11.70
CA THR A 98 11.32 11.34 -13.18
C THR A 98 10.41 12.38 -13.79
#